data_afe1da2dd3a1d9d9f155a9a6b9772bbc
#
_entry.id   afe1da2dd3a1d9d9f155a9a6b9772bbc
#
_cell.length_a   1.000
_cell.length_b   1.000
_cell.length_c   1.000
_cell.angle_alpha   90.00
_cell.angle_beta   90.00
_cell.angle_gamma   90.00
#
_symmetry.space_group_name_H-M   'P 1'
#
loop_
_entity.id
_entity.type
_entity.pdbx_description
1 polymer ?
#
loop_
_entity_poly.entity_id
_entity_poly.type
_entity_poly.pdbx_seq_one_letter_code
_entity_poly.pdbx_strand_id
1 'polypeptide(L)'
;MAEKFKVKQEDKLLKFLFYTLNGWSKKKVKERLKSATVAVNGEVTTKHDFPLNIDDIVEVGVIEKRKISANHISTLEILYQDSDIIAINKPYGLLSVGTTQENKQHALALLRNQLSRAKGMKNSVKIFPVHRLDRDTSGVLLFATSKEIREKIMDKWSEAEKVYLAIVEGKPKELKGTIDQPLRLDEKEYKMHIGEHKFAKRAVTHYEVKKSEQKRSLLEVKLETGRQHQIRAHLSWLGNAIVGDERYGKKGDKLGLHAQYLKIYHPVKKRFLSFEVDAPAEFYNLLK
;
A
#
# COMPACT_ATOMS: atom_id res chain seq x y z
N MET A 1 12.30 -24.80 -15.65
CA MET A 1 12.97 -25.42 -14.49
C MET A 1 14.01 -24.45 -13.98
N ALA A 2 14.22 -24.35 -12.67
CA ALA A 2 15.30 -23.55 -12.10
C ALA A 2 16.61 -24.32 -12.20
N GLU A 3 17.66 -23.66 -12.62
CA GLU A 3 19.02 -24.24 -12.63
C GLU A 3 19.63 -24.04 -11.24
N LYS A 4 20.30 -25.10 -10.71
CA LYS A 4 20.90 -25.06 -9.37
C LYS A 4 22.40 -25.18 -9.50
N PHE A 5 23.11 -24.30 -8.80
CA PHE A 5 24.56 -24.22 -8.80
C PHE A 5 25.11 -24.27 -7.39
N LYS A 6 26.07 -25.18 -7.13
CA LYS A 6 26.72 -25.28 -5.83
C LYS A 6 27.94 -24.36 -5.79
N VAL A 7 28.08 -23.57 -4.75
CA VAL A 7 29.18 -22.66 -4.52
C VAL A 7 30.41 -23.46 -4.06
N LYS A 8 31.53 -23.35 -4.81
CA LYS A 8 32.78 -24.09 -4.52
C LYS A 8 33.82 -23.25 -3.79
N GLN A 9 33.67 -21.92 -3.81
CA GLN A 9 34.53 -20.97 -3.11
C GLN A 9 33.71 -19.75 -2.70
N GLU A 10 34.10 -19.10 -1.62
CA GLU A 10 33.45 -17.86 -1.18
C GLU A 10 33.54 -16.79 -2.25
N ASP A 11 32.40 -16.12 -2.52
CA ASP A 11 32.30 -15.05 -3.50
C ASP A 11 31.09 -14.14 -3.21
N LYS A 12 30.94 -13.07 -3.99
CA LYS A 12 29.70 -12.25 -4.00
C LYS A 12 28.75 -12.76 -5.08
N LEU A 13 27.46 -12.82 -4.76
CA LEU A 13 26.44 -13.43 -5.62
C LEU A 13 26.48 -12.95 -7.08
N LEU A 14 26.60 -11.64 -7.35
CA LEU A 14 26.61 -11.13 -8.72
C LEU A 14 27.85 -11.63 -9.48
N LYS A 15 29.01 -11.70 -8.83
CA LYS A 15 30.24 -12.17 -9.42
C LYS A 15 30.14 -13.66 -9.72
N PHE A 16 29.65 -14.45 -8.78
CA PHE A 16 29.36 -15.88 -8.96
C PHE A 16 28.44 -16.14 -10.16
N LEU A 17 27.34 -15.37 -10.26
CA LEU A 17 26.39 -15.48 -11.38
C LEU A 17 27.01 -15.15 -12.74
N PHE A 18 27.94 -14.20 -12.81
CA PHE A 18 28.65 -13.91 -14.06
C PHE A 18 29.55 -15.06 -14.53
N TYR A 19 30.17 -15.79 -13.60
CA TYR A 19 30.96 -16.98 -13.92
C TYR A 19 30.07 -18.16 -14.30
N THR A 20 29.03 -18.40 -13.55
CA THR A 20 28.20 -19.60 -13.69
C THR A 20 27.28 -19.50 -14.92
N LEU A 21 26.81 -18.29 -15.25
CA LEU A 21 25.98 -18.02 -16.41
C LEU A 21 26.80 -17.39 -17.56
N ASN A 22 27.94 -17.95 -17.86
CA ASN A 22 28.91 -17.41 -18.82
C ASN A 22 28.36 -17.20 -20.25
N GLY A 23 27.32 -17.94 -20.65
CA GLY A 23 26.59 -17.74 -21.90
C GLY A 23 25.59 -16.61 -21.91
N TRP A 24 25.44 -15.86 -20.80
CA TRP A 24 24.46 -14.78 -20.68
C TRP A 24 25.14 -13.41 -20.69
N SER A 25 24.48 -12.40 -21.32
CA SER A 25 24.96 -11.02 -21.22
C SER A 25 24.90 -10.52 -19.78
N LYS A 26 25.84 -9.68 -19.38
CA LYS A 26 25.87 -9.04 -18.04
C LYS A 26 24.56 -8.31 -17.72
N LYS A 27 23.91 -7.74 -18.73
CA LYS A 27 22.59 -7.09 -18.59
C LYS A 27 21.52 -8.11 -18.20
N LYS A 28 21.46 -9.26 -18.87
CA LYS A 28 20.48 -10.33 -18.60
C LYS A 28 20.66 -10.91 -17.20
N VAL A 29 21.90 -11.13 -16.74
CA VAL A 29 22.19 -11.61 -15.38
C VAL A 29 21.72 -10.60 -14.33
N LYS A 30 22.01 -9.29 -14.51
CA LYS A 30 21.54 -8.24 -13.60
C LYS A 30 20.02 -8.12 -13.59
N GLU A 31 19.36 -8.27 -14.73
CA GLU A 31 17.88 -8.26 -14.82
C GLU A 31 17.28 -9.45 -14.07
N ARG A 32 17.87 -10.64 -14.16
CA ARG A 32 17.44 -11.83 -13.41
C ARG A 32 17.52 -11.60 -11.91
N LEU A 33 18.64 -11.06 -11.44
CA LEU A 33 18.82 -10.76 -10.03
C LEU A 33 17.80 -9.71 -9.54
N LYS A 34 17.59 -8.63 -10.31
CA LYS A 34 16.58 -7.60 -9.99
C LYS A 34 15.16 -8.11 -10.01
N SER A 35 14.83 -9.08 -10.86
CA SER A 35 13.48 -9.65 -10.97
C SER A 35 13.16 -10.69 -9.89
N ALA A 36 14.00 -10.82 -8.85
CA ALA A 36 13.81 -11.77 -7.75
C ALA A 36 13.66 -13.22 -8.23
N THR A 37 14.42 -13.60 -9.28
CA THR A 37 14.45 -14.97 -9.82
C THR A 37 15.75 -15.72 -9.47
N VAL A 38 16.45 -15.25 -8.44
CA VAL A 38 17.63 -15.88 -7.87
C VAL A 38 17.39 -16.15 -6.40
N ALA A 39 17.68 -17.36 -5.93
CA ALA A 39 17.64 -17.72 -4.52
C ALA A 39 18.99 -18.29 -4.07
N VAL A 40 19.31 -18.13 -2.81
CA VAL A 40 20.45 -18.76 -2.13
C VAL A 40 19.87 -19.60 -1.00
N ASN A 41 20.16 -20.91 -1.00
CA ASN A 41 19.62 -21.87 -0.04
C ASN A 41 18.08 -21.81 0.09
N GLY A 42 17.39 -21.58 -1.04
CA GLY A 42 15.93 -21.46 -1.10
C GLY A 42 15.37 -20.09 -0.73
N GLU A 43 16.20 -19.13 -0.27
CA GLU A 43 15.77 -17.77 0.03
C GLU A 43 16.05 -16.83 -1.15
N VAL A 44 14.99 -16.18 -1.65
CA VAL A 44 15.10 -15.22 -2.77
C VAL A 44 15.86 -13.98 -2.33
N THR A 45 16.88 -13.60 -3.11
CA THR A 45 17.61 -12.35 -2.87
C THR A 45 17.78 -11.54 -4.15
N THR A 46 17.81 -10.21 -4.01
CA THR A 46 18.13 -9.25 -5.09
C THR A 46 19.43 -8.50 -4.83
N LYS A 47 20.08 -8.78 -3.69
CA LYS A 47 21.34 -8.12 -3.29
C LYS A 47 22.49 -8.62 -4.15
N HIS A 48 23.09 -7.74 -4.92
CA HIS A 48 24.20 -8.05 -5.83
C HIS A 48 25.49 -8.44 -5.09
N ASP A 49 25.67 -7.94 -3.88
CA ASP A 49 26.83 -8.14 -3.00
C ASP A 49 26.56 -9.15 -1.87
N PHE A 50 25.48 -9.95 -2.00
CA PHE A 50 25.14 -11.00 -1.05
C PHE A 50 26.34 -11.97 -0.92
N PRO A 51 26.86 -12.21 0.30
CA PRO A 51 27.99 -13.11 0.50
C PRO A 51 27.55 -14.56 0.29
N LEU A 52 28.32 -15.31 -0.45
CA LEU A 52 28.16 -16.75 -0.66
C LEU A 52 29.25 -17.50 0.07
N ASN A 53 28.88 -18.50 0.83
CA ASN A 53 29.79 -19.43 1.49
C ASN A 53 29.96 -20.72 0.64
N ILE A 54 31.03 -21.47 0.91
CA ILE A 54 31.22 -22.80 0.32
C ILE A 54 30.00 -23.67 0.68
N ASP A 55 29.56 -24.48 -0.29
CA ASP A 55 28.38 -25.35 -0.22
C ASP A 55 26.99 -24.65 -0.31
N ASP A 56 26.91 -23.33 -0.37
CA ASP A 56 25.65 -22.65 -0.67
C ASP A 56 25.11 -23.13 -2.03
N ILE A 57 23.79 -23.23 -2.14
CA ILE A 57 23.08 -23.56 -3.38
C ILE A 57 22.44 -22.31 -3.94
N VAL A 58 22.94 -21.87 -5.09
CA VAL A 58 22.35 -20.75 -5.86
C VAL A 58 21.41 -21.31 -6.91
N GLU A 59 20.14 -20.91 -6.85
CA GLU A 59 19.12 -21.28 -7.82
C GLU A 59 18.82 -20.11 -8.75
N VAL A 60 18.87 -20.35 -10.08
CA VAL A 60 18.58 -19.34 -11.10
C VAL A 60 17.52 -19.86 -12.04
N GLY A 61 16.44 -19.13 -12.23
CA GLY A 61 15.37 -19.53 -13.12
C GLY A 61 14.02 -18.97 -12.73
N VAL A 62 12.96 -19.56 -13.24
CA VAL A 62 11.60 -19.30 -12.75
C VAL A 62 11.52 -19.99 -11.39
N ILE A 63 12.02 -19.32 -10.37
CA ILE A 63 11.59 -19.64 -9.02
C ILE A 63 10.09 -19.40 -9.09
N GLU A 64 9.29 -20.47 -8.98
CA GLU A 64 7.87 -20.27 -8.68
C GLU A 64 7.87 -19.32 -7.50
N LYS A 65 7.50 -18.06 -7.78
CA LYS A 65 7.15 -17.16 -6.69
C LYS A 65 6.26 -18.02 -5.82
N ARG A 66 6.72 -18.40 -4.60
CA ARG A 66 5.78 -18.82 -3.59
C ARG A 66 4.64 -17.86 -3.81
N LYS A 67 3.52 -18.36 -4.25
CA LYS A 67 2.28 -17.63 -4.36
C LYS A 67 1.99 -17.09 -2.96
N ILE A 68 2.61 -15.95 -2.63
CA ILE A 68 1.82 -14.93 -1.99
C ILE A 68 0.75 -14.76 -3.05
N SER A 69 -0.40 -15.33 -2.81
CA SER A 69 -1.55 -15.19 -3.67
C SER A 69 -1.84 -13.69 -3.73
N ALA A 70 -1.12 -12.99 -4.60
CA ALA A 70 -1.72 -11.89 -5.29
C ALA A 70 -2.84 -12.60 -6.05
N ASN A 71 -4.00 -12.71 -5.41
CA ASN A 71 -5.24 -12.98 -6.06
C ASN A 71 -5.14 -12.13 -7.30
N HIS A 72 -5.19 -12.75 -8.47
CA HIS A 72 -5.15 -12.02 -9.73
C HIS A 72 -6.43 -11.20 -9.70
N ILE A 73 -6.31 -9.96 -9.12
CA ILE A 73 -7.42 -9.04 -9.00
C ILE A 73 -7.73 -8.65 -10.43
N SER A 74 -8.67 -9.36 -11.02
CA SER A 74 -9.11 -9.13 -12.41
C SER A 74 -10.16 -8.03 -12.47
N THR A 75 -10.89 -7.83 -11.37
CA THR A 75 -11.99 -6.86 -11.25
C THR A 75 -11.96 -6.19 -9.88
N LEU A 76 -12.35 -4.93 -9.83
CA LEU A 76 -12.51 -4.15 -8.61
C LEU A 76 -14.00 -4.03 -8.28
N GLU A 77 -14.34 -4.15 -7.00
CA GLU A 77 -15.69 -3.88 -6.52
C GLU A 77 -15.99 -2.39 -6.64
N ILE A 78 -17.02 -2.04 -7.40
CA ILE A 78 -17.50 -0.67 -7.55
C ILE A 78 -18.62 -0.45 -6.53
N LEU A 79 -18.37 0.43 -5.54
CA LEU A 79 -19.33 0.81 -4.51
C LEU A 79 -20.37 1.81 -5.04
N TYR A 80 -19.91 2.69 -5.93
CA TYR A 80 -20.74 3.71 -6.55
C TYR A 80 -20.16 4.14 -7.89
N GLN A 81 -21.04 4.42 -8.86
CA GLN A 81 -20.64 4.99 -10.14
C GLN A 81 -21.77 5.86 -10.70
N ASP A 82 -21.39 7.06 -11.16
CA ASP A 82 -22.25 7.89 -12.02
C ASP A 82 -21.43 8.50 -13.17
N SER A 83 -21.95 9.57 -13.79
CA SER A 83 -21.26 10.29 -14.89
C SER A 83 -19.97 10.97 -14.45
N ASP A 84 -19.84 11.32 -13.17
CA ASP A 84 -18.85 12.26 -12.65
C ASP A 84 -17.82 11.58 -11.75
N ILE A 85 -18.23 10.59 -10.95
CA ILE A 85 -17.36 9.93 -9.96
C ILE A 85 -17.53 8.41 -9.94
N ILE A 86 -16.49 7.72 -9.44
CA ILE A 86 -16.49 6.29 -9.22
C ILE A 86 -15.80 6.02 -7.87
N ALA A 87 -16.52 5.39 -6.95
CA ALA A 87 -15.98 4.89 -5.69
C ALA A 87 -15.81 3.37 -5.77
N ILE A 88 -14.66 2.88 -5.34
CA ILE A 88 -14.36 1.45 -5.32
C ILE A 88 -13.94 0.99 -3.92
N ASN A 89 -14.10 -0.30 -3.65
CA ASN A 89 -13.42 -0.98 -2.56
C ASN A 89 -12.03 -1.41 -3.03
N LYS A 90 -10.98 -0.70 -2.61
CA LYS A 90 -9.60 -1.07 -2.94
C LYS A 90 -9.15 -2.23 -2.06
N PRO A 91 -8.74 -3.37 -2.63
CA PRO A 91 -8.21 -4.47 -1.83
C PRO A 91 -6.85 -4.12 -1.22
N TYR A 92 -6.49 -4.84 -0.16
CA TYR A 92 -5.16 -4.88 0.43
C TYR A 92 -4.09 -5.28 -0.62
N GLY A 93 -2.88 -4.76 -0.48
CA GLY A 93 -1.74 -5.13 -1.32
C GLY A 93 -1.71 -4.48 -2.71
N LEU A 94 -2.75 -3.73 -3.09
CA LEU A 94 -2.86 -3.06 -4.38
C LEU A 94 -2.51 -1.57 -4.27
N LEU A 95 -1.60 -1.08 -5.13
CA LEU A 95 -1.33 0.36 -5.24
C LEU A 95 -2.56 1.13 -5.76
N SER A 96 -2.78 2.34 -5.27
CA SER A 96 -3.84 3.23 -5.80
C SER A 96 -3.51 3.72 -7.22
N VAL A 97 -2.27 4.11 -7.45
CA VAL A 97 -1.71 4.58 -8.73
C VAL A 97 -0.36 3.94 -8.99
N GLY A 98 0.05 3.85 -10.25
CA GLY A 98 1.34 3.30 -10.64
C GLY A 98 2.51 4.13 -10.13
N THR A 99 3.65 3.47 -10.02
CA THR A 99 4.95 4.08 -9.77
C THR A 99 5.85 3.82 -10.97
N THR A 100 7.04 4.45 -11.02
CA THR A 100 8.05 4.17 -12.06
C THR A 100 8.48 2.71 -12.11
N GLN A 101 8.38 1.99 -10.99
CA GLN A 101 8.79 0.59 -10.88
C GLN A 101 7.63 -0.39 -11.10
N GLU A 102 6.38 0.01 -10.80
CA GLU A 102 5.19 -0.85 -10.88
C GLU A 102 4.06 -0.13 -11.60
N ASN A 103 4.04 -0.27 -12.93
CA ASN A 103 3.13 0.50 -13.79
C ASN A 103 1.96 -0.33 -14.36
N LYS A 104 1.88 -1.64 -14.11
CA LYS A 104 0.88 -2.50 -14.75
C LYS A 104 -0.27 -2.96 -13.85
N GLN A 105 -0.07 -3.07 -12.54
CA GLN A 105 -1.06 -3.58 -11.60
C GLN A 105 -1.30 -2.59 -10.46
N HIS A 106 -2.18 -1.65 -10.67
CA HIS A 106 -2.65 -0.72 -9.65
C HIS A 106 -4.12 -0.39 -9.88
N ALA A 107 -4.82 0.10 -8.85
CA ALA A 107 -6.27 0.31 -8.88
C ALA A 107 -6.73 1.16 -10.07
N LEU A 108 -6.03 2.25 -10.36
CA LEU A 108 -6.35 3.11 -11.50
C LEU A 108 -6.28 2.37 -12.84
N ALA A 109 -5.26 1.54 -13.08
CA ALA A 109 -5.12 0.79 -14.33
C ALA A 109 -6.17 -0.32 -14.44
N LEU A 110 -6.40 -1.06 -13.36
CA LEU A 110 -7.41 -2.12 -13.32
C LEU A 110 -8.81 -1.56 -13.56
N LEU A 111 -9.17 -0.46 -12.89
CA LEU A 111 -10.46 0.19 -13.04
C LEU A 111 -10.67 0.72 -14.48
N ARG A 112 -9.64 1.35 -15.06
CA ARG A 112 -9.69 1.79 -16.48
C ARG A 112 -9.97 0.64 -17.43
N ASN A 113 -9.26 -0.46 -17.26
CA ASN A 113 -9.44 -1.66 -18.09
C ASN A 113 -10.83 -2.27 -17.90
N GLN A 114 -11.32 -2.36 -16.67
CA GLN A 114 -12.65 -2.87 -16.34
C GLN A 114 -13.75 -2.04 -17.00
N LEU A 115 -13.68 -0.72 -16.87
CA LEU A 115 -14.67 0.20 -17.47
C LEU A 115 -14.61 0.21 -18.99
N SER A 116 -13.41 0.11 -19.59
CA SER A 116 -13.26 0.06 -21.04
C SER A 116 -13.86 -1.20 -21.63
N ARG A 117 -13.65 -2.35 -20.98
CA ARG A 117 -14.26 -3.63 -21.38
C ARG A 117 -15.79 -3.58 -21.28
N ALA A 118 -16.32 -3.05 -20.17
CA ALA A 118 -17.77 -2.92 -19.96
C ALA A 118 -18.45 -2.04 -21.02
N LYS A 119 -17.74 -1.04 -21.58
CA LYS A 119 -18.23 -0.15 -22.64
C LYS A 119 -17.91 -0.62 -24.06
N GLY A 120 -17.23 -1.77 -24.24
CA GLY A 120 -16.76 -2.24 -25.56
C GLY A 120 -15.75 -1.29 -26.22
N MET A 121 -15.08 -0.43 -25.46
CA MET A 121 -14.18 0.58 -26.00
C MET A 121 -12.80 0.00 -26.30
N LYS A 122 -12.25 0.30 -27.49
CA LYS A 122 -10.86 -0.03 -27.83
C LYS A 122 -9.85 0.81 -27.06
N ASN A 123 -10.21 2.03 -26.68
CA ASN A 123 -9.34 2.96 -25.95
C ASN A 123 -9.68 2.96 -24.45
N SER A 124 -8.66 3.18 -23.62
CA SER A 124 -8.81 3.26 -22.17
C SER A 124 -9.69 4.44 -21.75
N VAL A 125 -10.65 4.19 -20.87
CA VAL A 125 -11.47 5.24 -20.24
C VAL A 125 -10.58 6.16 -19.42
N LYS A 126 -10.75 7.48 -19.57
CA LYS A 126 -10.02 8.46 -18.77
C LYS A 126 -10.71 8.61 -17.41
N ILE A 127 -9.99 8.33 -16.34
CA ILE A 127 -10.39 8.60 -14.95
C ILE A 127 -9.19 9.12 -14.16
N PHE A 128 -9.46 9.86 -13.10
CA PHE A 128 -8.45 10.60 -12.33
C PHE A 128 -8.61 10.30 -10.84
N PRO A 129 -7.55 9.90 -10.13
CA PRO A 129 -7.65 9.66 -8.70
C PRO A 129 -7.90 10.99 -7.96
N VAL A 130 -8.91 11.01 -7.09
CA VAL A 130 -9.20 12.15 -6.22
C VAL A 130 -8.24 12.15 -5.03
N HIS A 131 -8.05 10.98 -4.42
CA HIS A 131 -7.10 10.76 -3.34
C HIS A 131 -6.36 9.43 -3.54
N ARG A 132 -5.54 9.07 -2.57
CA ARG A 132 -4.81 7.80 -2.61
C ARG A 132 -4.83 7.13 -1.24
N LEU A 133 -4.81 5.81 -1.26
CA LEU A 133 -4.52 4.95 -0.12
C LEU A 133 -3.15 4.31 -0.31
N ASP A 134 -2.49 3.96 0.77
CA ASP A 134 -1.25 3.18 0.71
C ASP A 134 -1.52 1.81 0.07
N ARG A 135 -0.47 1.12 -0.38
CA ARG A 135 -0.58 -0.22 -0.98
C ARG A 135 -1.38 -1.15 -0.07
N ASP A 136 -1.00 -1.18 1.20
CA ASP A 136 -1.48 -2.14 2.19
C ASP A 136 -2.68 -1.63 3.00
N THR A 137 -3.22 -0.46 2.66
CA THR A 137 -4.49 0.05 3.16
C THR A 137 -5.60 -0.37 2.21
N SER A 138 -6.60 -1.07 2.69
CA SER A 138 -7.83 -1.41 1.94
C SER A 138 -8.93 -0.38 2.15
N GLY A 139 -10.02 -0.47 1.39
CA GLY A 139 -11.25 0.31 1.59
C GLY A 139 -11.55 1.34 0.51
N VAL A 140 -12.36 2.34 0.84
CA VAL A 140 -12.93 3.30 -0.09
C VAL A 140 -11.86 4.13 -0.81
N LEU A 141 -11.83 4.06 -2.13
CA LEU A 141 -10.97 4.87 -2.99
C LEU A 141 -11.81 5.54 -4.10
N LEU A 142 -11.66 6.86 -4.25
CA LEU A 142 -12.48 7.68 -5.13
C LEU A 142 -11.71 8.14 -6.37
N PHE A 143 -12.39 8.07 -7.53
CA PHE A 143 -11.94 8.58 -8.81
C PHE A 143 -12.95 9.54 -9.40
N ALA A 144 -12.47 10.53 -10.17
CA ALA A 144 -13.29 11.41 -11.00
C ALA A 144 -13.19 11.00 -12.47
N THR A 145 -14.23 11.24 -13.26
CA THR A 145 -14.27 10.92 -14.69
C THR A 145 -13.57 11.99 -15.54
N SER A 146 -13.33 13.18 -15.00
CA SER A 146 -12.58 14.26 -15.66
C SER A 146 -11.69 15.00 -14.68
N LYS A 147 -10.70 15.75 -15.20
CA LYS A 147 -9.86 16.63 -14.40
C LYS A 147 -10.69 17.74 -13.73
N GLU A 148 -11.63 18.31 -14.45
CA GLU A 148 -12.50 19.36 -13.96
C GLU A 148 -13.33 18.90 -12.74
N ILE A 149 -13.95 17.72 -12.82
CA ILE A 149 -14.67 17.15 -11.68
C ILE A 149 -13.74 16.90 -10.51
N ARG A 150 -12.53 16.38 -10.77
CA ARG A 150 -11.53 16.18 -9.72
C ARG A 150 -11.18 17.50 -9.02
N GLU A 151 -10.92 18.57 -9.77
CA GLU A 151 -10.58 19.90 -9.23
C GLU A 151 -11.73 20.43 -8.37
N LYS A 152 -12.96 20.40 -8.87
CA LYS A 152 -14.15 20.82 -8.10
C LYS A 152 -14.36 20.02 -6.80
N ILE A 153 -14.02 18.73 -6.78
CA ILE A 153 -14.04 17.94 -5.55
C ILE A 153 -12.91 18.37 -4.61
N MET A 154 -11.71 18.63 -5.15
CA MET A 154 -10.55 19.05 -4.36
C MET A 154 -10.74 20.42 -3.72
N ASP A 155 -11.47 21.35 -4.33
CA ASP A 155 -11.80 22.66 -3.76
C ASP A 155 -12.58 22.54 -2.43
N LYS A 156 -13.37 21.47 -2.30
CA LYS A 156 -14.13 21.16 -1.09
C LYS A 156 -13.59 19.96 -0.30
N TRP A 157 -12.36 19.56 -0.56
CA TRP A 157 -11.76 18.38 0.09
C TRP A 157 -11.56 18.54 1.61
N SER A 158 -11.47 19.78 2.10
CA SER A 158 -11.44 20.09 3.52
C SER A 158 -12.75 19.75 4.24
N GLU A 159 -13.88 19.73 3.52
CA GLU A 159 -15.20 19.36 4.04
C GLU A 159 -15.43 17.83 4.01
N ALA A 160 -14.51 17.06 3.41
CA ALA A 160 -14.65 15.62 3.32
C ALA A 160 -14.44 14.93 4.67
N GLU A 161 -15.36 14.05 5.04
CA GLU A 161 -15.22 13.19 6.21
C GLU A 161 -14.53 11.88 5.81
N LYS A 162 -13.47 11.53 6.55
CA LYS A 162 -12.66 10.33 6.29
C LYS A 162 -12.53 9.54 7.57
N VAL A 163 -13.09 8.32 7.58
CA VAL A 163 -13.05 7.43 8.75
C VAL A 163 -12.33 6.14 8.37
N TYR A 164 -11.43 5.73 9.24
CA TYR A 164 -10.64 4.51 9.10
C TYR A 164 -10.85 3.61 10.32
N LEU A 165 -10.70 2.33 10.11
CA LEU A 165 -10.47 1.36 11.17
C LEU A 165 -8.98 1.05 11.25
N ALA A 166 -8.43 1.08 12.46
CA ALA A 166 -7.04 0.72 12.73
C ALA A 166 -6.96 -0.30 13.84
N ILE A 167 -6.23 -1.39 13.63
CA ILE A 167 -5.86 -2.32 14.70
C ILE A 167 -4.44 -2.00 15.12
N VAL A 168 -4.26 -1.70 16.40
CA VAL A 168 -2.99 -1.25 16.97
C VAL A 168 -2.46 -2.21 18.02
N GLU A 169 -1.15 -2.19 18.22
CA GLU A 169 -0.50 -2.88 19.31
C GLU A 169 -0.80 -2.20 20.66
N GLY A 170 -1.14 -3.00 21.65
CA GLY A 170 -1.46 -2.53 22.99
C GLY A 170 -2.83 -1.84 23.09
N LYS A 171 -2.99 -1.09 24.20
CA LYS A 171 -4.16 -0.29 24.49
C LYS A 171 -3.74 1.18 24.68
N PRO A 172 -4.31 2.14 23.92
CA PRO A 172 -4.09 3.55 24.18
C PRO A 172 -4.44 3.92 25.63
N LYS A 173 -3.69 4.84 26.22
CA LYS A 173 -3.94 5.31 27.60
C LYS A 173 -5.33 5.95 27.72
N GLU A 174 -5.69 6.73 26.71
CA GLU A 174 -7.00 7.38 26.61
C GLU A 174 -7.89 6.65 25.59
N LEU A 175 -9.16 6.46 25.92
CA LEU A 175 -10.12 5.80 25.02
C LEU A 175 -10.49 6.65 23.80
N LYS A 176 -10.31 7.97 23.89
CA LYS A 176 -10.50 8.95 22.82
C LYS A 176 -9.40 9.99 22.89
N GLY A 177 -8.95 10.46 21.75
CA GLY A 177 -7.96 11.53 21.73
C GLY A 177 -7.79 12.18 20.37
N THR A 178 -7.04 13.28 20.40
CA THR A 178 -6.62 14.02 19.20
C THR A 178 -5.11 14.11 19.18
N ILE A 179 -4.52 13.74 18.06
CA ILE A 179 -3.10 13.92 17.79
C ILE A 179 -2.97 15.07 16.81
N ASP A 180 -2.57 16.25 17.29
CA ASP A 180 -2.26 17.43 16.47
C ASP A 180 -0.75 17.62 16.48
N GLN A 181 -0.07 16.89 15.59
CA GLN A 181 1.38 16.88 15.49
C GLN A 181 1.79 17.02 14.02
N PRO A 182 2.63 18.01 13.68
CA PRO A 182 3.03 18.23 12.32
C PRO A 182 3.90 17.08 11.77
N LEU A 183 3.80 16.85 10.47
CA LEU A 183 4.48 15.76 9.77
C LEU A 183 5.36 16.31 8.66
N ARG A 184 6.59 15.81 8.54
CA ARG A 184 7.46 16.01 7.38
C ARG A 184 7.88 14.68 6.77
N LEU A 185 8.03 14.67 5.44
CA LEU A 185 8.59 13.51 4.75
C LEU A 185 10.13 13.54 4.83
N ASP A 186 10.72 12.44 5.24
CA ASP A 186 12.12 12.16 4.97
C ASP A 186 12.22 11.37 3.66
N GLU A 187 12.78 12.00 2.63
CA GLU A 187 12.85 11.40 1.29
C GLU A 187 13.84 10.23 1.23
N LYS A 188 14.87 10.22 2.10
CA LYS A 188 15.89 9.17 2.13
C LYS A 188 15.32 7.88 2.74
N GLU A 189 14.62 8.01 3.85
CA GLU A 189 13.98 6.89 4.54
C GLU A 189 12.59 6.58 3.97
N TYR A 190 12.03 7.48 3.16
CA TYR A 190 10.65 7.43 2.68
C TYR A 190 9.66 7.26 3.84
N LYS A 191 9.90 7.98 4.94
CA LYS A 191 9.19 7.91 6.21
C LYS A 191 8.73 9.29 6.65
N MET A 192 7.55 9.36 7.29
CA MET A 192 7.07 10.59 7.91
C MET A 192 7.65 10.70 9.31
N HIS A 193 8.26 11.83 9.61
CA HIS A 193 8.72 12.21 10.94
C HIS A 193 7.75 13.20 11.57
N ILE A 194 7.57 13.08 12.87
CA ILE A 194 6.68 13.92 13.68
C ILE A 194 7.50 14.99 14.39
N GLY A 195 6.93 16.14 14.53
CA GLY A 195 7.47 17.27 15.30
C GLY A 195 7.72 18.51 14.45
N GLU A 196 8.06 19.59 15.14
CA GLU A 196 8.31 20.88 14.51
C GLU A 196 9.55 20.85 13.61
N HIS A 197 9.36 21.32 12.40
CA HIS A 197 10.43 21.44 11.41
C HIS A 197 9.97 22.41 10.31
N LYS A 198 10.89 23.16 9.67
CA LYS A 198 10.57 24.14 8.61
C LYS A 198 9.75 23.59 7.44
N PHE A 199 9.83 22.28 7.17
CA PHE A 199 9.06 21.60 6.12
C PHE A 199 7.91 20.73 6.67
N ALA A 200 7.70 20.72 7.99
CA ALA A 200 6.59 19.99 8.56
C ALA A 200 5.26 20.67 8.20
N LYS A 201 4.24 19.84 7.98
CA LYS A 201 2.90 20.31 7.63
C LYS A 201 1.93 19.87 8.72
N ARG A 202 1.02 20.75 9.11
CA ARG A 202 -0.04 20.45 10.07
C ARG A 202 -0.72 19.14 9.70
N ALA A 203 -0.91 18.28 10.71
CA ALA A 203 -1.59 17.01 10.60
C ALA A 203 -2.41 16.73 11.87
N VAL A 204 -3.71 16.45 11.71
CA VAL A 204 -4.64 16.23 12.82
C VAL A 204 -5.38 14.91 12.62
N THR A 205 -5.30 14.05 13.63
CA THR A 205 -5.92 12.73 13.67
C THR A 205 -6.69 12.58 14.97
N HIS A 206 -7.99 12.26 14.87
CA HIS A 206 -8.80 11.89 16.03
C HIS A 206 -8.93 10.38 16.07
N TYR A 207 -8.94 9.81 17.28
CA TYR A 207 -9.19 8.38 17.45
C TYR A 207 -10.14 8.09 18.59
N GLU A 208 -10.83 6.98 18.46
CA GLU A 208 -11.67 6.39 19.51
C GLU A 208 -11.47 4.88 19.55
N VAL A 209 -11.20 4.35 20.74
CA VAL A 209 -11.09 2.90 20.95
C VAL A 209 -12.48 2.29 20.94
N LYS A 210 -12.74 1.39 19.97
CA LYS A 210 -14.04 0.69 19.84
C LYS A 210 -14.02 -0.66 20.56
N LYS A 211 -12.87 -1.32 20.56
CA LYS A 211 -12.70 -2.62 21.23
C LYS A 211 -11.24 -2.81 21.63
N SER A 212 -11.01 -3.42 22.79
CA SER A 212 -9.67 -3.83 23.22
C SER A 212 -9.68 -5.30 23.59
N GLU A 213 -8.68 -6.01 23.13
CA GLU A 213 -8.33 -7.37 23.51
C GLU A 213 -7.06 -7.34 24.38
N GLN A 214 -6.51 -8.50 24.76
CA GLN A 214 -5.38 -8.54 25.69
C GLN A 214 -4.16 -7.73 25.23
N LYS A 215 -3.83 -7.79 23.93
CA LYS A 215 -2.60 -7.21 23.37
C LYS A 215 -2.84 -6.17 22.28
N ARG A 216 -4.07 -6.00 21.81
CA ARG A 216 -4.40 -5.15 20.68
C ARG A 216 -5.71 -4.42 20.86
N SER A 217 -5.88 -3.32 20.14
CA SER A 217 -7.09 -2.53 20.17
C SER A 217 -7.56 -2.17 18.76
N LEU A 218 -8.87 -2.16 18.56
CA LEU A 218 -9.54 -1.65 17.37
C LEU A 218 -9.91 -0.18 17.63
N LEU A 219 -9.44 0.69 16.76
CA LEU A 219 -9.71 2.12 16.79
C LEU A 219 -10.52 2.54 15.58
N GLU A 220 -11.48 3.43 15.79
CA GLU A 220 -12.01 4.30 14.75
C GLU A 220 -11.14 5.55 14.70
N VAL A 221 -10.71 5.93 13.49
CA VAL A 221 -9.79 7.06 13.28
C VAL A 221 -10.40 8.03 12.29
N LYS A 222 -10.56 9.31 12.68
CA LYS A 222 -11.06 10.38 11.82
C LYS A 222 -9.96 11.37 11.48
N LEU A 223 -9.92 11.77 10.21
CA LEU A 223 -8.88 12.66 9.70
C LEU A 223 -9.44 14.05 9.37
N GLU A 224 -8.88 15.11 9.97
CA GLU A 224 -9.06 16.48 9.45
C GLU A 224 -8.13 16.71 8.23
N THR A 225 -6.91 16.24 8.31
CA THR A 225 -5.89 16.37 7.26
C THR A 225 -5.61 15.01 6.62
N GLY A 226 -4.94 14.99 5.46
CA GLY A 226 -4.62 13.75 4.74
C GLY A 226 -3.16 13.73 4.26
N ARG A 227 -2.18 13.71 5.20
CA ARG A 227 -0.77 13.59 4.86
C ARG A 227 -0.41 12.13 4.57
N GLN A 228 0.64 11.92 3.79
CA GLN A 228 1.15 10.57 3.54
C GLN A 228 1.42 9.86 4.87
N HIS A 229 1.06 8.60 5.00
CA HIS A 229 1.22 7.76 6.19
C HIS A 229 0.75 8.41 7.52
N GLN A 230 -0.13 9.41 7.49
CA GLN A 230 -0.48 10.21 8.68
C GLN A 230 -0.94 9.35 9.85
N ILE A 231 -1.93 8.47 9.66
CA ILE A 231 -2.47 7.61 10.72
C ILE A 231 -1.35 6.71 11.27
N ARG A 232 -0.56 6.13 10.40
CA ARG A 232 0.53 5.20 10.74
C ARG A 232 1.60 5.88 11.62
N ALA A 233 2.03 7.08 11.22
CA ALA A 233 3.00 7.86 11.98
C ALA A 233 2.43 8.32 13.32
N HIS A 234 1.21 8.88 13.33
CA HIS A 234 0.56 9.39 14.54
C HIS A 234 0.31 8.30 15.58
N LEU A 235 -0.24 7.14 15.18
CA LEU A 235 -0.50 6.05 16.12
C LEU A 235 0.81 5.41 16.64
N SER A 236 1.85 5.35 15.82
CA SER A 236 3.18 4.94 16.28
C SER A 236 3.78 5.92 17.30
N TRP A 237 3.62 7.23 17.07
CA TRP A 237 4.05 8.28 18.02
C TRP A 237 3.28 8.21 19.34
N LEU A 238 1.99 7.86 19.29
CA LEU A 238 1.18 7.62 20.49
C LEU A 238 1.68 6.41 21.32
N GLY A 239 2.58 5.59 20.76
CA GLY A 239 3.04 4.34 21.37
C GLY A 239 2.19 3.11 20.99
N ASN A 240 1.20 3.28 20.11
CA ASN A 240 0.28 2.25 19.66
C ASN A 240 0.39 2.06 18.15
N ALA A 241 1.53 1.57 17.67
CA ALA A 241 1.74 1.34 16.24
C ALA A 241 0.69 0.38 15.66
N ILE A 242 0.32 0.59 14.39
CA ILE A 242 -0.62 -0.29 13.68
C ILE A 242 0.00 -1.68 13.55
N VAL A 243 -0.79 -2.71 13.80
CA VAL A 243 -0.39 -4.11 13.62
C VAL A 243 0.07 -4.35 12.18
N GLY A 244 1.22 -4.98 12.02
CA GLY A 244 1.79 -5.29 10.70
C GLY A 244 2.44 -4.12 9.97
N ASP A 245 2.59 -2.97 10.62
CA ASP A 245 3.27 -1.82 10.04
C ASP A 245 4.79 -1.96 10.10
N GLU A 246 5.39 -2.47 9.03
CA GLU A 246 6.84 -2.67 8.93
C GLU A 246 7.65 -1.36 9.06
N ARG A 247 7.04 -0.21 8.69
CA ARG A 247 7.74 1.08 8.63
C ARG A 247 7.70 1.84 9.96
N TYR A 248 6.60 1.73 10.71
CA TYR A 248 6.36 2.50 11.93
C TYR A 248 6.20 1.62 13.17
N GLY A 249 6.19 0.31 13.02
CA GLY A 249 6.00 -0.64 14.10
C GLY A 249 6.74 -1.96 13.86
N LYS A 250 6.02 -3.07 13.98
CA LYS A 250 6.56 -4.42 13.77
C LYS A 250 6.00 -5.01 12.48
N LYS A 251 6.87 -5.63 11.68
CA LYS A 251 6.48 -6.36 10.48
C LYS A 251 5.47 -7.46 10.82
N GLY A 252 4.43 -7.57 10.01
CA GLY A 252 3.43 -8.63 10.06
C GLY A 252 2.95 -8.98 8.67
N ASP A 253 2.02 -9.93 8.58
CA ASP A 253 1.51 -10.43 7.30
C ASP A 253 0.60 -9.42 6.59
N LYS A 254 -0.16 -8.63 7.36
CA LYS A 254 -1.08 -7.61 6.85
C LYS A 254 -1.06 -6.37 7.74
N LEU A 255 -1.19 -5.20 7.11
CA LEU A 255 -1.38 -3.92 7.81
C LEU A 255 -2.81 -3.82 8.33
N GLY A 256 -2.99 -3.59 9.61
CA GLY A 256 -4.29 -3.39 10.27
C GLY A 256 -4.87 -1.99 10.03
N LEU A 257 -5.02 -1.56 8.76
CA LEU A 257 -5.57 -0.25 8.40
C LEU A 257 -6.56 -0.37 7.24
N HIS A 258 -7.79 0.13 7.44
CA HIS A 258 -8.88 0.07 6.49
C HIS A 258 -9.61 1.41 6.39
N ALA A 259 -9.76 1.95 5.19
CA ALA A 259 -10.51 3.17 4.90
C ALA A 259 -12.01 2.82 4.80
N GLN A 260 -12.71 2.85 5.95
CA GLN A 260 -14.09 2.39 6.05
C GLN A 260 -15.08 3.33 5.40
N TYR A 261 -14.93 4.64 5.62
CA TYR A 261 -15.94 5.62 5.24
C TYR A 261 -15.30 6.85 4.61
N LEU A 262 -15.96 7.33 3.54
CA LEU A 262 -15.64 8.59 2.87
C LEU A 262 -16.92 9.33 2.53
N LYS A 263 -17.05 10.59 2.99
CA LYS A 263 -18.13 11.50 2.58
C LYS A 263 -17.52 12.71 1.86
N ILE A 264 -18.07 13.05 0.69
CA ILE A 264 -17.59 14.15 -0.14
C ILE A 264 -18.76 14.99 -0.64
N TYR A 265 -18.50 16.26 -0.93
CA TYR A 265 -19.45 17.09 -1.65
C TYR A 265 -19.38 16.78 -3.15
N HIS A 266 -20.51 16.38 -3.75
CA HIS A 266 -20.60 16.08 -5.17
C HIS A 266 -20.85 17.38 -5.95
N PRO A 267 -19.91 17.83 -6.82
CA PRO A 267 -19.94 19.17 -7.39
C PRO A 267 -21.10 19.41 -8.36
N VAL A 268 -21.57 18.37 -9.06
CA VAL A 268 -22.66 18.47 -10.03
C VAL A 268 -24.01 18.28 -9.34
N LYS A 269 -24.14 17.27 -8.48
CA LYS A 269 -25.40 17.02 -7.72
C LYS A 269 -25.63 18.02 -6.58
N LYS A 270 -24.62 18.83 -6.24
CA LYS A 270 -24.66 19.87 -5.18
C LYS A 270 -25.13 19.33 -3.82
N ARG A 271 -24.72 18.13 -3.46
CA ARG A 271 -25.04 17.45 -2.19
C ARG A 271 -23.89 16.57 -1.72
N PHE A 272 -23.89 16.25 -0.44
CA PHE A 272 -22.97 15.25 0.09
C PHE A 272 -23.38 13.84 -0.34
N LEU A 273 -22.39 13.03 -0.71
CA LEU A 273 -22.49 11.59 -0.91
C LEU A 273 -21.52 10.89 0.02
N SER A 274 -21.96 9.78 0.58
CA SER A 274 -21.14 8.93 1.45
C SER A 274 -20.97 7.56 0.84
N PHE A 275 -19.80 6.99 1.03
CA PHE A 275 -19.42 5.64 0.63
C PHE A 275 -18.86 4.94 1.86
N GLU A 276 -19.33 3.73 2.09
CA GLU A 276 -18.93 2.92 3.23
C GLU A 276 -18.67 1.49 2.76
N VAL A 277 -17.67 0.86 3.34
CA VAL A 277 -17.35 -0.55 3.11
C VAL A 277 -16.80 -1.15 4.38
N ASP A 278 -17.32 -2.31 4.76
CA ASP A 278 -16.85 -3.04 5.92
C ASP A 278 -15.44 -3.58 5.70
N ALA A 279 -14.66 -3.59 6.77
CA ALA A 279 -13.37 -4.26 6.74
C ALA A 279 -13.57 -5.78 6.53
N PRO A 280 -12.72 -6.45 5.74
CA PRO A 280 -12.84 -7.88 5.50
C PRO A 280 -12.66 -8.67 6.80
N ALA A 281 -13.25 -9.86 6.88
CA ALA A 281 -13.22 -10.69 8.10
C ALA A 281 -11.79 -10.94 8.62
N GLU A 282 -10.82 -11.10 7.70
CA GLU A 282 -9.40 -11.29 8.04
C GLU A 282 -8.77 -10.07 8.72
N PHE A 283 -9.32 -8.88 8.51
CA PHE A 283 -8.89 -7.68 9.23
C PHE A 283 -9.14 -7.82 10.73
N TYR A 284 -10.32 -8.28 11.12
CA TYR A 284 -10.67 -8.48 12.54
C TYR A 284 -9.90 -9.63 13.21
N ASN A 285 -9.37 -10.57 12.44
CA ASN A 285 -8.49 -11.61 12.97
C ASN A 285 -7.16 -11.05 13.52
N LEU A 286 -6.75 -9.87 13.02
CA LEU A 286 -5.57 -9.16 13.56
C LEU A 286 -5.78 -8.64 14.99
N LEU A 287 -7.01 -8.59 15.50
CA LEU A 287 -7.30 -8.12 16.86
C LEU A 287 -6.99 -9.20 17.91
N LYS A 288 -7.06 -10.46 17.53
CA LYS A 288 -6.72 -11.63 18.37
C LYS A 288 -5.20 -11.80 18.44
#